data_b8dcc45d0bb153cc554b042fc0fcda4c
#
_entry.id   b8dcc45d0bb153cc554b042fc0fcda4c
#
_cell.length_a   1.000
_cell.length_b   1.000
_cell.length_c   1.000
_cell.angle_alpha   90.00
_cell.angle_beta   90.00
_cell.angle_gamma   90.00
#
_symmetry.space_group_name_H-M   'P 1'
#
loop_
_entity.id
_entity.type
_entity.pdbx_description
1 polymer ?
#
loop_
_entity_poly.entity_id
_entity_poly.type
_entity_poly.pdbx_seq_one_letter_code
_entity_poly.pdbx_strand_id
1 'polypeptide(L)'
;MMPQYAEGIPFLKIDEEKERIWFEIGDDKADKIYTFYEKYLKENPYDFALSKEYAPGFYYFIDELEKRKARYKYLKGHVTGPLTFSLSIPDQKKRPIYYDTDMLDVILKAISQKAVWQTRELQKYADKVIIFIDEPILSAFGSSTYLGLAREDVIRLLNEVIDAIHKAGGISGIHCCGNTDWSIIASTKIDIINFDAYLFTRSIAIYPNEINDFLKRGGFLAWGIVPTSEAIRKESTDSLFNKMTAGMNQLITTNTFEDILLKQCLITPSCGTGSMQEPDARAVFKILKELGKKFKGD
;
A
#
# COMPACT_ATOMS: atom_id res chain seq x y z
N MET A 1 2.82 -8.61 7.99
CA MET A 1 3.17 -7.83 6.79
C MET A 1 4.68 -7.84 6.54
N MET A 2 5.56 -7.35 7.45
CA MET A 2 7.02 -7.35 7.21
C MET A 2 7.59 -8.74 6.88
N PRO A 3 7.32 -9.81 7.65
CA PRO A 3 7.85 -11.14 7.35
C PRO A 3 7.50 -11.63 5.95
N GLN A 4 6.30 -11.34 5.47
CA GLN A 4 5.85 -11.75 4.14
C GLN A 4 6.78 -11.26 3.02
N TYR A 5 7.29 -10.02 3.14
CA TYR A 5 8.14 -9.41 2.10
C TYR A 5 9.64 -9.55 2.38
N ALA A 6 10.00 -10.29 3.43
CA ALA A 6 11.38 -10.52 3.85
C ALA A 6 12.15 -11.48 2.93
N GLU A 7 11.44 -12.38 2.26
CA GLU A 7 12.05 -13.45 1.46
C GLU A 7 13.00 -12.90 0.40
N GLY A 8 14.22 -13.48 0.35
CA GLY A 8 15.24 -13.12 -0.62
C GLY A 8 15.99 -11.79 -0.35
N ILE A 9 15.70 -11.10 0.77
CA ILE A 9 16.48 -9.95 1.20
C ILE A 9 17.67 -10.44 2.05
N PRO A 10 18.91 -10.13 1.66
CA PRO A 10 20.09 -10.63 2.39
C PRO A 10 20.13 -10.09 3.82
N PHE A 11 20.73 -10.87 4.72
CA PHE A 11 20.94 -10.58 6.14
C PHE A 11 19.69 -10.49 7.01
N LEU A 12 18.50 -10.60 6.46
CA LEU A 12 17.27 -10.55 7.24
C LEU A 12 17.09 -11.84 8.02
N LYS A 13 16.78 -11.70 9.29
CA LYS A 13 16.51 -12.79 10.24
C LYS A 13 15.10 -12.66 10.79
N ILE A 14 14.42 -13.80 10.92
CA ILE A 14 13.09 -13.90 11.52
C ILE A 14 13.16 -14.95 12.62
N ASP A 15 12.68 -14.60 13.80
CA ASP A 15 12.48 -15.51 14.94
C ASP A 15 10.98 -15.48 15.24
N GLU A 16 10.27 -16.50 14.76
CA GLU A 16 8.80 -16.58 14.89
C GLU A 16 8.38 -16.80 16.35
N GLU A 17 9.17 -17.55 17.14
CA GLU A 17 8.84 -17.82 18.55
C GLU A 17 8.88 -16.54 19.39
N LYS A 18 9.80 -15.62 19.05
CA LYS A 18 9.95 -14.34 19.74
C LYS A 18 9.28 -13.17 19.01
N GLU A 19 8.59 -13.44 17.91
CA GLU A 19 7.97 -12.43 17.05
C GLU A 19 8.93 -11.29 16.68
N ARG A 20 10.19 -11.63 16.33
CA ARG A 20 11.25 -10.66 16.03
C ARG A 20 11.72 -10.78 14.60
N ILE A 21 12.00 -9.62 14.01
CA ILE A 21 12.63 -9.48 12.69
C ILE A 21 13.74 -8.43 12.80
N TRP A 22 14.94 -8.74 12.27
CA TRP A 22 16.08 -7.83 12.31
C TRP A 22 17.08 -8.14 11.19
N PHE A 23 17.98 -7.21 10.90
CA PHE A 23 19.13 -7.44 10.03
C PHE A 23 20.37 -7.81 10.85
N GLU A 24 21.07 -8.85 10.43
CA GLU A 24 22.34 -9.29 11.01
C GLU A 24 23.44 -9.15 9.95
N ILE A 25 23.97 -7.92 9.86
CA ILE A 25 24.99 -7.56 8.85
C ILE A 25 26.33 -8.14 9.25
N GLY A 26 26.87 -9.05 8.42
CA GLY A 26 28.17 -9.68 8.60
C GLY A 26 29.28 -9.05 7.75
N ASP A 27 30.48 -9.60 7.88
CA ASP A 27 31.67 -9.17 7.13
C ASP A 27 31.56 -9.48 5.63
N ASP A 28 30.65 -10.40 5.25
CA ASP A 28 30.34 -10.79 3.87
C ASP A 28 29.32 -9.88 3.19
N LYS A 29 29.14 -8.63 3.72
CA LYS A 29 28.15 -7.68 3.20
C LYS A 29 28.30 -7.42 1.70
N ALA A 30 29.55 -7.17 1.25
CA ALA A 30 29.82 -6.86 -0.14
C ALA A 30 29.47 -8.02 -1.08
N ASP A 31 29.82 -9.25 -0.71
CA ASP A 31 29.58 -10.44 -1.52
C ASP A 31 28.08 -10.76 -1.66
N LYS A 32 27.33 -10.62 -0.57
CA LYS A 32 25.88 -10.86 -0.59
C LYS A 32 25.11 -9.79 -1.36
N ILE A 33 25.53 -8.53 -1.25
CA ILE A 33 24.98 -7.43 -2.05
C ILE A 33 25.31 -7.66 -3.53
N TYR A 34 26.53 -8.05 -3.85
CA TYR A 34 26.93 -8.39 -5.21
C TYR A 34 26.04 -9.52 -5.78
N THR A 35 25.87 -10.62 -5.04
CA THR A 35 24.99 -11.73 -5.43
C THR A 35 23.54 -11.28 -5.64
N PHE A 36 23.04 -10.39 -4.80
CA PHE A 36 21.70 -9.81 -4.97
C PHE A 36 21.60 -9.03 -6.29
N TYR A 37 22.60 -8.19 -6.60
CA TYR A 37 22.58 -7.43 -7.84
C TYR A 37 22.79 -8.27 -9.09
N GLU A 38 23.58 -9.34 -9.05
CA GLU A 38 23.65 -10.31 -10.15
C GLU A 38 22.28 -10.90 -10.49
N LYS A 39 21.47 -11.15 -9.45
CA LYS A 39 20.09 -11.64 -9.60
C LYS A 39 19.17 -10.53 -10.14
N TYR A 40 19.28 -9.31 -9.60
CA TYR A 40 18.49 -8.16 -9.98
C TYR A 40 18.72 -7.77 -11.45
N LEU A 41 19.96 -7.77 -11.92
CA LEU A 41 20.35 -7.40 -13.29
C LEU A 41 19.87 -8.38 -14.37
N LYS A 42 19.41 -9.57 -13.99
CA LYS A 42 18.75 -10.50 -14.93
C LYS A 42 17.35 -10.05 -15.34
N GLU A 43 16.81 -9.03 -14.69
CA GLU A 43 15.49 -8.45 -14.95
C GLU A 43 14.34 -9.47 -14.94
N ASN A 44 14.53 -10.60 -14.25
CA ASN A 44 13.50 -11.61 -14.09
C ASN A 44 12.78 -11.44 -12.73
N PRO A 45 11.55 -10.90 -12.69
CA PRO A 45 10.85 -10.66 -11.43
C PRO A 45 10.45 -11.97 -10.71
N TYR A 46 10.41 -13.10 -11.41
CA TYR A 46 10.14 -14.41 -10.79
C TYR A 46 11.27 -14.87 -9.86
N ASP A 47 12.48 -14.33 -10.02
CA ASP A 47 13.56 -14.53 -9.08
C ASP A 47 13.29 -13.87 -7.72
N PHE A 48 12.34 -12.94 -7.65
CA PHE A 48 11.90 -12.23 -6.46
C PHE A 48 10.48 -12.62 -6.03
N ALA A 49 9.93 -13.68 -6.62
CA ALA A 49 8.63 -14.22 -6.24
C ALA A 49 8.61 -14.60 -4.76
N LEU A 50 7.48 -14.34 -4.10
CA LEU A 50 7.25 -14.86 -2.77
C LEU A 50 6.81 -16.31 -2.86
N SER A 51 7.38 -17.17 -2.03
CA SER A 51 6.99 -18.60 -1.94
C SER A 51 5.64 -18.77 -1.23
N LYS A 52 5.08 -19.98 -1.31
CA LYS A 52 3.85 -20.34 -0.58
C LYS A 52 4.00 -20.22 0.93
N GLU A 53 5.21 -20.38 1.45
CA GLU A 53 5.53 -20.22 2.86
C GLU A 53 5.36 -18.77 3.32
N TYR A 54 5.85 -17.81 2.54
CA TYR A 54 5.79 -16.40 2.86
C TYR A 54 4.46 -15.73 2.45
N ALA A 55 3.78 -16.24 1.44
CA ALA A 55 2.56 -15.65 0.90
C ALA A 55 1.41 -16.66 0.68
N PRO A 56 1.04 -17.49 1.70
CA PRO A 56 0.02 -18.52 1.51
C PRO A 56 -1.32 -17.96 1.03
N GLY A 57 -1.71 -16.78 1.51
CA GLY A 57 -2.95 -16.11 1.11
C GLY A 57 -2.95 -15.68 -0.36
N PHE A 58 -1.80 -15.26 -0.91
CA PHE A 58 -1.68 -14.92 -2.31
C PHE A 58 -1.88 -16.15 -3.20
N TYR A 59 -1.25 -17.27 -2.87
CA TYR A 59 -1.40 -18.51 -3.64
C TYR A 59 -2.80 -19.10 -3.52
N TYR A 60 -3.42 -19.04 -2.34
CA TYR A 60 -4.83 -19.41 -2.19
C TYR A 60 -5.73 -18.54 -3.09
N PHE A 61 -5.45 -17.24 -3.18
CA PHE A 61 -6.18 -16.35 -4.06
C PHE A 61 -6.01 -16.72 -5.54
N ILE A 62 -4.79 -17.04 -5.97
CA ILE A 62 -4.51 -17.52 -7.34
C ILE A 62 -5.28 -18.82 -7.63
N ASP A 63 -5.22 -19.81 -6.71
CA ASP A 63 -5.95 -21.07 -6.84
C ASP A 63 -7.48 -20.83 -7.00
N GLU A 64 -8.05 -19.87 -6.28
CA GLU A 64 -9.47 -19.52 -6.41
C GLU A 64 -9.79 -18.80 -7.73
N LEU A 65 -8.89 -17.98 -8.25
CA LEU A 65 -9.03 -17.35 -9.58
C LEU A 65 -9.02 -18.40 -10.67
N GLU A 66 -8.11 -19.38 -10.60
CA GLU A 66 -8.01 -20.50 -11.56
C GLU A 66 -9.29 -21.36 -11.58
N LYS A 67 -9.80 -21.71 -10.39
CA LYS A 67 -11.06 -22.48 -10.26
C LYS A 67 -12.25 -21.76 -10.90
N ARG A 68 -12.32 -20.45 -10.75
CA ARG A 68 -13.46 -19.66 -11.28
C ARG A 68 -13.42 -19.46 -12.78
N LYS A 69 -12.25 -19.61 -13.42
CA LYS A 69 -12.05 -19.44 -14.87
C LYS A 69 -12.64 -18.14 -15.44
N ALA A 70 -12.68 -17.09 -14.61
CA ALA A 70 -13.23 -15.79 -14.97
C ALA A 70 -12.10 -14.77 -15.14
N ARG A 71 -12.29 -13.86 -16.11
CA ARG A 71 -11.41 -12.70 -16.26
C ARG A 71 -12.04 -11.50 -15.55
N TYR A 72 -11.26 -10.83 -14.73
CA TYR A 72 -11.72 -9.72 -13.94
C TYR A 72 -11.30 -8.38 -14.57
N LYS A 73 -12.12 -7.34 -14.41
CA LYS A 73 -11.77 -6.00 -14.88
C LYS A 73 -10.58 -5.45 -14.09
N TYR A 74 -10.57 -5.68 -12.78
CA TYR A 74 -9.50 -5.27 -11.88
C TYR A 74 -9.19 -6.37 -10.87
N LEU A 75 -7.90 -6.58 -10.58
CA LEU A 75 -7.42 -7.30 -9.42
C LEU A 75 -6.44 -6.43 -8.65
N LYS A 76 -6.40 -6.61 -7.33
CA LYS A 76 -5.53 -5.84 -6.44
C LYS A 76 -4.57 -6.76 -5.70
N GLY A 77 -3.28 -6.43 -5.78
CA GLY A 77 -2.23 -6.91 -4.88
C GLY A 77 -1.73 -5.79 -3.97
N HIS A 78 -0.70 -6.07 -3.16
CA HIS A 78 -0.03 -5.08 -2.34
C HIS A 78 1.41 -5.48 -2.04
N VAL A 79 2.21 -4.52 -1.64
CA VAL A 79 3.54 -4.72 -1.06
C VAL A 79 3.70 -3.83 0.16
N THR A 80 4.51 -4.25 1.13
CA THR A 80 4.98 -3.33 2.17
C THR A 80 5.83 -2.26 1.53
N GLY A 81 5.59 -1.00 1.84
CA GLY A 81 6.37 0.09 1.29
C GLY A 81 7.81 0.13 1.82
N PRO A 82 8.75 0.70 1.03
CA PRO A 82 10.17 0.70 1.36
C PRO A 82 10.49 1.48 2.63
N LEU A 83 9.76 2.54 2.93
CA LEU A 83 9.94 3.34 4.15
C LEU A 83 9.50 2.55 5.38
N THR A 84 8.30 1.96 5.33
CA THR A 84 7.81 1.13 6.43
C THR A 84 8.73 -0.04 6.67
N PHE A 85 9.19 -0.73 5.64
CA PHE A 85 10.08 -1.86 5.78
C PHE A 85 11.42 -1.45 6.42
N SER A 86 12.07 -0.42 5.86
CA SER A 86 13.43 -0.05 6.27
C SER A 86 13.50 0.71 7.59
N LEU A 87 12.49 1.50 7.94
CA LEU A 87 12.44 2.24 9.20
C LEU A 87 11.97 1.38 10.39
N SER A 88 11.15 0.34 10.13
CA SER A 88 10.62 -0.50 11.20
C SER A 88 11.51 -1.68 11.55
N ILE A 89 12.42 -2.12 10.67
CA ILE A 89 13.28 -3.26 10.91
C ILE A 89 14.68 -2.78 11.31
N PRO A 90 15.13 -3.07 12.55
CA PRO A 90 16.45 -2.67 13.01
C PRO A 90 17.55 -3.61 12.55
N ASP A 91 18.79 -3.11 12.58
CA ASP A 91 20.00 -3.94 12.55
C ASP A 91 20.31 -4.57 13.93
N GLN A 92 21.39 -5.34 14.02
CA GLN A 92 21.87 -5.95 15.26
C GLN A 92 22.25 -4.92 16.35
N LYS A 93 22.47 -3.66 15.98
CA LYS A 93 22.73 -2.53 16.88
C LYS A 93 21.46 -1.75 17.26
N LYS A 94 20.29 -2.27 16.90
CA LYS A 94 18.97 -1.65 17.12
C LYS A 94 18.76 -0.32 16.37
N ARG A 95 19.51 -0.06 15.31
CA ARG A 95 19.35 1.08 14.44
C ARG A 95 18.48 0.70 13.25
N PRO A 96 17.46 1.49 12.84
CA PRO A 96 16.69 1.21 11.63
C PRO A 96 17.61 0.99 10.43
N ILE A 97 17.36 -0.05 9.65
CA ILE A 97 18.19 -0.39 8.49
C ILE A 97 18.15 0.69 7.40
N TYR A 98 17.17 1.55 7.43
CA TYR A 98 17.06 2.75 6.59
C TYR A 98 18.37 3.56 6.51
N TYR A 99 19.12 3.62 7.62
CA TYR A 99 20.37 4.40 7.69
C TYR A 99 21.59 3.67 7.13
N ASP A 100 21.45 2.46 6.64
CA ASP A 100 22.43 1.75 5.83
C ASP A 100 22.06 1.90 4.36
N THR A 101 22.76 2.79 3.66
CA THR A 101 22.41 3.19 2.27
C THR A 101 22.43 2.03 1.29
N ASP A 102 23.37 1.09 1.44
CA ASP A 102 23.48 -0.08 0.56
C ASP A 102 22.29 -1.01 0.78
N MET A 103 21.95 -1.25 2.05
CA MET A 103 20.81 -2.12 2.39
C MET A 103 19.48 -1.47 2.05
N LEU A 104 19.37 -0.14 2.19
CA LEU A 104 18.18 0.59 1.76
C LEU A 104 17.93 0.40 0.26
N ASP A 105 18.98 0.48 -0.57
CA ASP A 105 18.85 0.27 -2.00
C ASP A 105 18.49 -1.18 -2.34
N VAL A 106 19.11 -2.17 -1.68
CA VAL A 106 18.74 -3.59 -1.81
C VAL A 106 17.26 -3.83 -1.47
N ILE A 107 16.78 -3.27 -0.36
CA ILE A 107 15.37 -3.37 0.07
C ILE A 107 14.45 -2.76 -0.98
N LEU A 108 14.79 -1.58 -1.47
CA LEU A 108 14.02 -0.85 -2.47
C LEU A 108 13.87 -1.64 -3.77
N LYS A 109 14.98 -2.22 -4.26
CA LYS A 109 15.00 -3.08 -5.45
C LYS A 109 14.19 -4.37 -5.22
N ALA A 110 14.36 -5.01 -4.05
CA ALA A 110 13.62 -6.23 -3.71
C ALA A 110 12.10 -6.00 -3.68
N ILE A 111 11.65 -4.94 -3.02
CA ILE A 111 10.22 -4.58 -2.94
C ILE A 111 9.67 -4.24 -4.32
N SER A 112 10.41 -3.47 -5.12
CA SER A 112 10.04 -3.13 -6.49
C SER A 112 9.85 -4.39 -7.35
N GLN A 113 10.77 -5.35 -7.29
CA GLN A 113 10.66 -6.60 -8.04
C GLN A 113 9.50 -7.48 -7.57
N LYS A 114 9.22 -7.53 -6.25
CA LYS A 114 8.04 -8.22 -5.72
C LYS A 114 6.74 -7.60 -6.21
N ALA A 115 6.68 -6.28 -6.33
CA ALA A 115 5.54 -5.58 -6.91
C ALA A 115 5.37 -5.90 -8.40
N VAL A 116 6.47 -5.93 -9.16
CA VAL A 116 6.48 -6.34 -10.58
C VAL A 116 6.01 -7.79 -10.74
N TRP A 117 6.53 -8.70 -9.91
CA TRP A 117 6.11 -10.11 -9.92
C TRP A 117 4.60 -10.25 -9.68
N GLN A 118 4.06 -9.64 -8.62
CA GLN A 118 2.62 -9.68 -8.35
C GLN A 118 1.80 -9.11 -9.51
N THR A 119 2.27 -7.99 -10.10
CA THR A 119 1.61 -7.38 -11.24
C THR A 119 1.48 -8.39 -12.38
N ARG A 120 2.59 -9.05 -12.76
CA ARG A 120 2.60 -10.04 -13.85
C ARG A 120 1.76 -11.28 -13.56
N GLU A 121 1.79 -11.76 -12.31
CA GLU A 121 0.95 -12.90 -11.91
C GLU A 121 -0.54 -12.57 -12.02
N LEU A 122 -0.96 -11.43 -11.49
CA LEU A 122 -2.37 -11.04 -11.50
C LEU A 122 -2.88 -10.63 -12.89
N GLN A 123 -2.02 -10.16 -13.80
CA GLN A 123 -2.37 -9.85 -15.19
C GLN A 123 -2.86 -11.07 -15.98
N LYS A 124 -2.52 -12.28 -15.54
CA LYS A 124 -3.05 -13.53 -16.14
C LYS A 124 -4.58 -13.61 -15.99
N TYR A 125 -5.15 -12.98 -14.96
CA TYR A 125 -6.56 -13.11 -14.58
C TYR A 125 -7.36 -11.81 -14.68
N ALA A 126 -6.72 -10.67 -14.96
CA ALA A 126 -7.39 -9.37 -15.02
C ALA A 126 -6.94 -8.52 -16.21
N ASP A 127 -7.80 -7.55 -16.58
CA ASP A 127 -7.47 -6.56 -17.60
C ASP A 127 -6.53 -5.48 -17.04
N LYS A 128 -6.72 -5.13 -15.78
CA LYS A 128 -5.90 -4.15 -15.04
C LYS A 128 -5.56 -4.67 -13.66
N VAL A 129 -4.32 -4.45 -13.24
CA VAL A 129 -3.82 -4.83 -11.93
C VAL A 129 -3.46 -3.58 -11.16
N ILE A 130 -3.90 -3.51 -9.92
CA ILE A 130 -3.59 -2.45 -8.98
C ILE A 130 -2.65 -3.03 -7.92
N ILE A 131 -1.52 -2.39 -7.66
CA ILE A 131 -0.62 -2.75 -6.55
C ILE A 131 -0.58 -1.61 -5.56
N PHE A 132 -1.00 -1.89 -4.33
CA PHE A 132 -0.89 -0.94 -3.24
C PHE A 132 0.46 -1.05 -2.54
N ILE A 133 1.06 0.10 -2.27
CA ILE A 133 2.26 0.28 -1.44
C ILE A 133 1.76 0.67 -0.05
N ASP A 134 1.90 -0.23 0.91
CA ASP A 134 1.39 -0.01 2.28
C ASP A 134 2.48 0.68 3.12
N GLU A 135 2.25 1.94 3.47
CA GLU A 135 3.19 2.83 4.17
C GLU A 135 2.61 3.41 5.48
N PRO A 136 2.24 2.56 6.46
CA PRO A 136 1.75 3.06 7.75
C PRO A 136 2.75 3.95 8.49
N ILE A 137 4.06 3.81 8.25
CA ILE A 137 5.11 4.60 8.89
C ILE A 137 5.01 6.09 8.56
N LEU A 138 4.41 6.45 7.43
CA LEU A 138 4.21 7.84 7.04
C LEU A 138 3.32 8.61 8.01
N SER A 139 2.53 7.93 8.83
CA SER A 139 1.78 8.58 9.93
C SER A 139 2.68 9.21 11.00
N ALA A 140 3.94 8.77 11.08
CA ALA A 140 4.95 9.33 11.99
C ALA A 140 5.92 10.31 11.30
N PHE A 141 5.67 10.65 10.01
CA PHE A 141 6.48 11.62 9.29
C PHE A 141 6.41 13.00 9.98
N GLY A 142 7.58 13.66 10.13
CA GLY A 142 7.68 14.94 10.82
C GLY A 142 7.72 14.84 12.36
N SER A 143 7.58 13.62 12.91
CA SER A 143 7.80 13.39 14.35
C SER A 143 9.29 13.31 14.69
N SER A 144 9.63 13.49 15.97
CA SER A 144 11.01 13.32 16.47
C SER A 144 11.52 11.89 16.37
N THR A 145 10.66 10.92 16.07
CA THR A 145 11.01 9.49 15.97
C THR A 145 11.90 9.21 14.76
N TYR A 146 11.69 9.92 13.65
CA TYR A 146 12.42 9.72 12.39
C TYR A 146 13.15 10.98 11.95
N LEU A 147 14.16 11.36 12.76
CA LEU A 147 15.03 12.51 12.46
C LEU A 147 15.81 12.24 11.16
N GLY A 148 15.78 13.22 10.26
CA GLY A 148 16.52 13.15 8.99
C GLY A 148 15.79 12.47 7.82
N LEU A 149 14.52 12.08 7.98
CA LEU A 149 13.70 11.65 6.84
C LEU A 149 13.22 12.90 6.08
N ALA A 150 13.88 13.22 4.98
CA ALA A 150 13.53 14.35 4.14
C ALA A 150 12.33 14.03 3.23
N ARG A 151 11.55 15.08 2.90
CA ARG A 151 10.43 14.99 1.94
C ARG A 151 10.88 14.41 0.60
N GLU A 152 12.02 14.86 0.12
CA GLU A 152 12.61 14.45 -1.16
C GLU A 152 12.98 12.97 -1.19
N ASP A 153 13.47 12.43 -0.06
CA ASP A 153 13.77 11.01 0.07
C ASP A 153 12.50 10.16 0.04
N VAL A 154 11.44 10.59 0.73
CA VAL A 154 10.14 9.92 0.68
C VAL A 154 9.63 9.84 -0.75
N ILE A 155 9.63 10.97 -1.47
CA ILE A 155 9.17 11.05 -2.86
C ILE A 155 10.02 10.15 -3.77
N ARG A 156 11.34 10.18 -3.62
CA ARG A 156 12.29 9.39 -4.42
C ARG A 156 12.06 7.89 -4.22
N LEU A 157 12.01 7.43 -2.98
CA LEU A 157 11.84 6.01 -2.65
C LEU A 157 10.48 5.46 -3.12
N LEU A 158 9.41 6.24 -2.93
CA LEU A 158 8.08 5.85 -3.41
C LEU A 158 8.03 5.83 -4.93
N ASN A 159 8.57 6.85 -5.60
CA ASN A 159 8.55 6.91 -7.06
C ASN A 159 9.30 5.75 -7.72
N GLU A 160 10.34 5.20 -7.11
CA GLU A 160 11.05 4.05 -7.66
C GLU A 160 10.16 2.80 -7.68
N VAL A 161 9.42 2.52 -6.60
CA VAL A 161 8.46 1.41 -6.57
C VAL A 161 7.30 1.66 -7.54
N ILE A 162 6.79 2.89 -7.60
CA ILE A 162 5.72 3.31 -8.50
C ILE A 162 6.15 3.12 -9.96
N ASP A 163 7.34 3.57 -10.33
CA ASP A 163 7.87 3.43 -11.69
C ASP A 163 8.05 1.95 -12.09
N ALA A 164 8.43 1.08 -11.14
CA ALA A 164 8.51 -0.35 -11.39
C ALA A 164 7.13 -0.97 -11.65
N ILE A 165 6.11 -0.59 -10.88
CA ILE A 165 4.71 -1.01 -11.09
C ILE A 165 4.22 -0.54 -12.47
N HIS A 166 4.44 0.73 -12.82
CA HIS A 166 4.04 1.30 -14.11
C HIS A 166 4.72 0.61 -15.29
N LYS A 167 6.03 0.35 -15.21
CA LYS A 167 6.78 -0.40 -16.24
C LYS A 167 6.25 -1.81 -16.45
N ALA A 168 5.70 -2.42 -15.39
CA ALA A 168 5.05 -3.72 -15.49
C ALA A 168 3.61 -3.64 -16.05
N GLY A 169 3.09 -2.45 -16.33
CA GLY A 169 1.71 -2.22 -16.79
C GLY A 169 0.67 -2.25 -15.67
N GLY A 170 1.09 -2.09 -14.42
CA GLY A 170 0.22 -1.98 -13.25
C GLY A 170 -0.22 -0.55 -12.97
N ILE A 171 -1.24 -0.41 -12.13
CA ILE A 171 -1.72 0.85 -11.54
C ILE A 171 -1.20 0.89 -10.11
N SER A 172 -0.57 1.99 -9.73
CA SER A 172 0.00 2.15 -8.40
C SER A 172 -1.01 2.75 -7.42
N GLY A 173 -1.09 2.20 -6.21
CA GLY A 173 -1.82 2.79 -5.10
C GLY A 173 -0.92 2.93 -3.88
N ILE A 174 -1.23 3.86 -2.99
CA ILE A 174 -0.59 3.95 -1.68
C ILE A 174 -1.66 3.88 -0.60
N HIS A 175 -1.36 3.13 0.48
CA HIS A 175 -2.21 3.09 1.66
C HIS A 175 -1.43 3.60 2.88
N CYS A 176 -2.03 4.57 3.58
CA CYS A 176 -1.63 4.96 4.92
C CYS A 176 -2.88 5.01 5.80
N CYS A 177 -2.91 4.17 6.84
CA CYS A 177 -4.03 4.05 7.76
C CYS A 177 -4.04 5.13 8.86
N GLY A 178 -3.01 5.97 8.94
CA GLY A 178 -2.90 7.08 9.90
C GLY A 178 -2.99 8.44 9.23
N ASN A 179 -2.93 9.48 10.06
CA ASN A 179 -2.77 10.85 9.56
C ASN A 179 -1.34 11.05 9.05
N THR A 180 -1.18 11.65 7.88
CA THR A 180 0.13 11.94 7.28
C THR A 180 0.10 13.26 6.52
N ASP A 181 1.27 13.72 6.06
CA ASP A 181 1.38 14.82 5.11
C ASP A 181 1.00 14.34 3.68
N TRP A 182 -0.28 14.46 3.35
CA TRP A 182 -0.81 14.04 2.06
C TRP A 182 -0.23 14.83 0.88
N SER A 183 0.34 16.03 1.13
CA SER A 183 1.01 16.81 0.08
C SER A 183 2.23 16.11 -0.47
N ILE A 184 2.94 15.33 0.36
CA ILE A 184 4.09 14.52 -0.06
C ILE A 184 3.63 13.43 -1.02
N ILE A 185 2.60 12.68 -0.60
CA ILE A 185 2.06 11.56 -1.39
C ILE A 185 1.49 12.07 -2.70
N ALA A 186 0.72 13.15 -2.66
CA ALA A 186 0.18 13.78 -3.87
C ALA A 186 1.25 14.31 -4.83
N SER A 187 2.47 14.59 -4.35
CA SER A 187 3.61 15.02 -5.19
C SER A 187 4.34 13.84 -5.87
N THR A 188 4.05 12.59 -5.50
CA THR A 188 4.59 11.41 -6.17
C THR A 188 3.86 11.10 -7.48
N LYS A 189 4.33 10.12 -8.24
CA LYS A 189 3.69 9.63 -9.47
C LYS A 189 2.52 8.67 -9.22
N ILE A 190 2.02 8.57 -7.98
CA ILE A 190 0.98 7.62 -7.57
C ILE A 190 -0.34 7.84 -8.34
N ASP A 191 -1.03 6.76 -8.67
CA ASP A 191 -2.34 6.82 -9.33
C ASP A 191 -3.51 6.83 -8.34
N ILE A 192 -3.36 6.15 -7.19
CA ILE A 192 -4.43 6.01 -6.20
C ILE A 192 -3.91 6.36 -4.81
N ILE A 193 -4.55 7.31 -4.13
CA ILE A 193 -4.32 7.59 -2.71
C ILE A 193 -5.44 6.94 -1.91
N ASN A 194 -5.10 6.00 -1.03
CA ASN A 194 -6.01 5.36 -0.11
C ASN A 194 -5.71 5.78 1.33
N PHE A 195 -6.70 6.33 1.98
CA PHE A 195 -6.63 6.84 3.34
C PHE A 195 -7.80 6.34 4.19
N ASP A 196 -7.63 6.29 5.50
CA ASP A 196 -8.72 6.01 6.42
C ASP A 196 -9.64 7.23 6.50
N ALA A 197 -10.67 7.23 5.65
CA ALA A 197 -11.69 8.28 5.62
C ALA A 197 -12.68 8.16 6.78
N TYR A 198 -12.73 7.03 7.47
CA TYR A 198 -13.58 6.87 8.64
C TYR A 198 -13.10 7.70 9.84
N LEU A 199 -11.78 7.72 10.09
CA LEU A 199 -11.17 8.43 11.21
C LEU A 199 -10.53 9.76 10.81
N PHE A 200 -9.96 9.86 9.60
CA PHE A 200 -9.05 10.93 9.22
C PHE A 200 -9.49 11.72 7.99
N THR A 201 -10.79 11.79 7.68
CA THR A 201 -11.30 12.56 6.53
C THR A 201 -10.77 14.00 6.48
N ARG A 202 -10.69 14.67 7.63
CA ARG A 202 -10.21 16.05 7.71
C ARG A 202 -8.73 16.21 7.35
N SER A 203 -7.94 15.17 7.51
CA SER A 203 -6.49 15.25 7.28
C SER A 203 -6.12 15.47 5.82
N ILE A 204 -6.89 14.88 4.88
CA ILE A 204 -6.65 15.09 3.45
C ILE A 204 -7.17 16.46 2.98
N ALA A 205 -8.19 16.98 3.64
CA ALA A 205 -8.78 18.29 3.31
C ALA A 205 -7.90 19.49 3.69
N ILE A 206 -6.80 19.27 4.44
CA ILE A 206 -5.83 20.31 4.77
C ILE A 206 -4.96 20.69 3.57
N TYR A 207 -4.91 19.84 2.54
CA TYR A 207 -4.06 19.99 1.35
C TYR A 207 -4.90 20.15 0.06
N PRO A 208 -5.82 21.13 -0.01
CA PRO A 208 -6.77 21.20 -1.12
C PRO A 208 -6.13 21.43 -2.48
N ASN A 209 -5.03 22.19 -2.54
CA ASN A 209 -4.33 22.47 -3.80
C ASN A 209 -3.63 21.23 -4.34
N GLU A 210 -2.88 20.54 -3.50
CA GLU A 210 -2.11 19.35 -3.86
C GLU A 210 -3.03 18.19 -4.26
N ILE A 211 -4.13 18.01 -3.53
CA ILE A 211 -5.15 17.00 -3.84
C ILE A 211 -5.88 17.36 -5.14
N ASN A 212 -6.18 18.63 -5.37
CA ASN A 212 -6.80 19.08 -6.61
C ASN A 212 -5.87 18.85 -7.82
N ASP A 213 -4.60 19.16 -7.70
CA ASP A 213 -3.59 18.90 -8.74
C ASP A 213 -3.40 17.40 -8.99
N PHE A 214 -3.44 16.59 -7.92
CA PHE A 214 -3.45 15.12 -8.02
C PHE A 214 -4.65 14.62 -8.81
N LEU A 215 -5.86 15.10 -8.51
CA LEU A 215 -7.09 14.73 -9.22
C LEU A 215 -7.06 15.20 -10.69
N LYS A 216 -6.64 16.45 -10.97
CA LYS A 216 -6.53 16.99 -12.33
C LYS A 216 -5.63 16.20 -13.25
N ARG A 217 -4.56 15.59 -12.70
CA ARG A 217 -3.68 14.71 -13.49
C ARG A 217 -4.20 13.28 -13.65
N GLY A 218 -5.44 12.99 -13.19
CA GLY A 218 -6.08 11.69 -13.34
C GLY A 218 -5.97 10.78 -12.11
N GLY A 219 -5.50 11.28 -10.98
CA GLY A 219 -5.39 10.51 -9.73
C GLY A 219 -6.75 10.15 -9.13
N PHE A 220 -6.82 9.07 -8.37
CA PHE A 220 -8.03 8.57 -7.71
C PHE A 220 -7.91 8.64 -6.19
N LEU A 221 -8.96 9.06 -5.51
CA LEU A 221 -9.08 8.94 -4.06
C LEU A 221 -9.85 7.68 -3.68
N ALA A 222 -9.21 6.79 -2.94
CA ALA A 222 -9.84 5.59 -2.39
C ALA A 222 -10.23 5.87 -0.92
N TRP A 223 -11.52 6.06 -0.72
CA TRP A 223 -12.12 6.41 0.56
C TRP A 223 -12.26 5.18 1.43
N GLY A 224 -11.39 5.02 2.41
CA GLY A 224 -11.44 3.98 3.44
C GLY A 224 -12.52 4.27 4.48
N ILE A 225 -13.79 4.31 4.04
CA ILE A 225 -14.92 4.77 4.85
C ILE A 225 -15.57 3.66 5.67
N VAL A 226 -15.41 2.39 5.27
CA VAL A 226 -15.97 1.26 5.99
C VAL A 226 -14.99 0.81 7.08
N PRO A 227 -15.30 1.01 8.37
CA PRO A 227 -14.33 0.76 9.45
C PRO A 227 -13.99 -0.73 9.58
N THR A 228 -12.71 -1.02 9.79
CA THR A 228 -12.18 -2.38 10.03
C THR A 228 -11.87 -2.61 11.51
N SER A 229 -12.79 -2.20 12.37
CA SER A 229 -12.75 -2.36 13.82
C SER A 229 -14.14 -2.73 14.33
N GLU A 230 -14.32 -2.91 15.64
CA GLU A 230 -15.63 -3.15 16.24
C GLU A 230 -16.66 -2.03 15.98
N ALA A 231 -16.20 -0.85 15.50
CA ALA A 231 -17.09 0.22 15.10
C ALA A 231 -18.07 -0.22 14.00
N ILE A 232 -17.70 -1.22 13.17
CA ILE A 232 -18.58 -1.77 12.10
C ILE A 232 -19.92 -2.23 12.62
N ARG A 233 -19.98 -2.72 13.87
CA ARG A 233 -21.21 -3.22 14.51
C ARG A 233 -22.24 -2.11 14.78
N LYS A 234 -21.81 -0.84 14.76
CA LYS A 234 -22.65 0.34 15.02
C LYS A 234 -22.95 1.15 13.76
N GLU A 235 -22.36 0.76 12.64
CA GLU A 235 -22.50 1.47 11.38
C GLU A 235 -23.54 0.80 10.46
N SER A 236 -24.13 1.61 9.60
CA SER A 236 -25.02 1.20 8.53
C SER A 236 -24.52 1.76 7.19
N THR A 237 -25.06 1.24 6.08
CA THR A 237 -24.80 1.79 4.74
C THR A 237 -25.15 3.27 4.68
N ASP A 238 -26.26 3.68 5.31
CA ASP A 238 -26.70 5.08 5.31
C ASP A 238 -25.82 5.99 6.15
N SER A 239 -25.39 5.55 7.35
CA SER A 239 -24.50 6.33 8.20
C SER A 239 -23.15 6.57 7.52
N LEU A 240 -22.58 5.53 6.88
CA LEU A 240 -21.31 5.65 6.17
C LEU A 240 -21.43 6.46 4.87
N PHE A 241 -22.54 6.34 4.15
CA PHE A 241 -22.79 7.16 2.97
C PHE A 241 -22.84 8.64 3.33
N ASN A 242 -23.60 9.00 4.37
CA ASN A 242 -23.68 10.39 4.85
C ASN A 242 -22.34 10.92 5.33
N LYS A 243 -21.56 10.08 6.05
CA LYS A 243 -20.22 10.42 6.53
C LYS A 243 -19.26 10.68 5.35
N MET A 244 -19.29 9.81 4.32
CA MET A 244 -18.48 9.97 3.12
C MET A 244 -18.84 11.24 2.35
N THR A 245 -20.13 11.49 2.13
CA THR A 245 -20.61 12.69 1.42
C THR A 245 -20.22 13.97 2.18
N ALA A 246 -20.36 13.97 3.50
CA ALA A 246 -19.92 15.10 4.33
C ALA A 246 -18.41 15.33 4.23
N GLY A 247 -17.62 14.25 4.15
CA GLY A 247 -16.17 14.32 3.93
C GLY A 247 -15.80 14.85 2.54
N MET A 248 -16.48 14.40 1.50
CA MET A 248 -16.30 14.91 0.14
C MET A 248 -16.60 16.40 0.04
N ASN A 249 -17.67 16.87 0.68
CA ASN A 249 -18.03 18.29 0.69
C ASN A 249 -16.94 19.17 1.35
N GLN A 250 -16.11 18.64 2.24
CA GLN A 250 -14.97 19.37 2.80
C GLN A 250 -13.82 19.55 1.79
N LEU A 251 -13.69 18.63 0.81
CA LEU A 251 -12.72 18.76 -0.28
C LEU A 251 -13.23 19.64 -1.43
N ILE A 252 -14.57 19.80 -1.58
CA ILE A 252 -15.17 20.66 -2.59
C ILE A 252 -14.94 22.09 -2.15
N THR A 253 -13.81 22.64 -2.55
CA THR A 253 -13.48 24.05 -2.43
C THR A 253 -13.82 24.75 -3.74
N THR A 254 -13.73 26.08 -3.78
CA THR A 254 -14.00 26.89 -4.96
C THR A 254 -13.25 26.46 -6.24
N ASN A 255 -12.24 25.59 -6.12
CA ASN A 255 -11.40 25.14 -7.22
C ASN A 255 -11.48 23.63 -7.49
N THR A 256 -12.14 22.83 -6.65
CA THR A 256 -12.29 21.39 -6.88
C THR A 256 -13.67 21.12 -7.44
N PHE A 257 -13.71 20.57 -8.65
CA PHE A 257 -14.96 20.24 -9.30
C PHE A 257 -15.54 18.97 -8.68
N GLU A 258 -16.78 19.06 -8.17
CA GLU A 258 -17.54 17.93 -7.63
C GLU A 258 -17.55 16.74 -8.59
N ASP A 259 -17.76 16.99 -9.86
CA ASP A 259 -17.75 15.98 -10.93
C ASP A 259 -16.44 15.17 -11.02
N ILE A 260 -15.29 15.81 -10.80
CA ILE A 260 -13.99 15.12 -10.83
C ILE A 260 -13.86 14.21 -9.62
N LEU A 261 -14.21 14.71 -8.44
CA LEU A 261 -14.13 13.97 -7.19
C LEU A 261 -15.02 12.71 -7.23
N LEU A 262 -16.25 12.83 -7.75
CA LEU A 262 -17.18 11.71 -7.90
C LEU A 262 -16.71 10.66 -8.92
N LYS A 263 -16.16 11.10 -10.06
CA LYS A 263 -15.65 10.20 -11.12
C LYS A 263 -14.34 9.51 -10.74
N GLN A 264 -13.51 10.14 -9.91
CA GLN A 264 -12.22 9.64 -9.47
C GLN A 264 -12.24 9.16 -8.03
N CYS A 265 -13.35 8.54 -7.62
CA CYS A 265 -13.58 7.98 -6.30
C CYS A 265 -13.61 6.46 -6.33
N LEU A 266 -12.93 5.86 -5.37
CA LEU A 266 -13.04 4.44 -5.01
C LEU A 266 -13.51 4.34 -3.56
N ILE A 267 -14.29 3.31 -3.24
CA ILE A 267 -14.76 3.05 -1.88
C ILE A 267 -14.06 1.79 -1.38
N THR A 268 -13.44 1.89 -0.22
CA THR A 268 -12.67 0.79 0.37
C THR A 268 -12.99 0.63 1.86
N PRO A 269 -12.62 -0.51 2.47
CA PRO A 269 -12.45 -0.58 3.91
C PRO A 269 -11.34 0.39 4.36
N SER A 270 -11.38 0.81 5.63
CA SER A 270 -10.37 1.73 6.19
C SER A 270 -8.98 1.10 6.27
N CYS A 271 -8.93 -0.24 6.45
CA CYS A 271 -7.69 -1.02 6.50
C CYS A 271 -7.97 -2.48 6.10
N GLY A 272 -7.00 -3.39 6.30
CA GLY A 272 -7.18 -4.82 6.12
C GLY A 272 -8.09 -5.45 7.18
N THR A 273 -8.82 -6.51 6.81
CA THR A 273 -9.75 -7.23 7.71
C THR A 273 -9.12 -8.47 8.36
N GLY A 274 -7.83 -8.74 8.11
CA GLY A 274 -7.19 -10.00 8.52
C GLY A 274 -7.10 -10.24 10.03
N SER A 275 -7.15 -9.19 10.84
CA SER A 275 -7.15 -9.27 12.31
C SER A 275 -8.55 -9.25 12.92
N MET A 276 -9.60 -9.11 12.10
CA MET A 276 -10.99 -9.06 12.56
C MET A 276 -11.56 -10.46 12.81
N GLN A 277 -12.57 -10.54 13.67
CA GLN A 277 -13.42 -11.74 13.76
C GLN A 277 -14.21 -11.91 12.45
N GLU A 278 -14.39 -13.15 12.01
CA GLU A 278 -15.04 -13.44 10.73
C GLU A 278 -16.42 -12.77 10.53
N PRO A 279 -17.33 -12.73 11.54
CA PRO A 279 -18.61 -12.05 11.39
C PRO A 279 -18.47 -10.56 11.09
N ASP A 280 -17.52 -9.87 11.73
CA ASP A 280 -17.26 -8.46 11.52
C ASP A 280 -16.64 -8.21 10.13
N ALA A 281 -15.70 -9.07 9.71
CA ALA A 281 -15.12 -9.01 8.36
C ALA A 281 -16.21 -9.20 7.29
N ARG A 282 -17.15 -10.14 7.47
CA ARG A 282 -18.29 -10.32 6.57
C ARG A 282 -19.19 -9.09 6.53
N ALA A 283 -19.44 -8.45 7.68
CA ALA A 283 -20.21 -7.20 7.76
C ALA A 283 -19.53 -6.06 6.97
N VAL A 284 -18.21 -5.93 7.08
CA VAL A 284 -17.43 -4.95 6.27
C VAL A 284 -17.67 -5.15 4.78
N PHE A 285 -17.53 -6.38 4.26
CA PHE A 285 -17.72 -6.64 2.84
C PHE A 285 -19.18 -6.47 2.38
N LYS A 286 -20.15 -6.81 3.23
CA LYS A 286 -21.57 -6.59 2.95
C LYS A 286 -21.87 -5.10 2.78
N ILE A 287 -21.49 -4.29 3.78
CA ILE A 287 -21.73 -2.84 3.77
C ILE A 287 -20.97 -2.20 2.61
N LEU A 288 -19.72 -2.60 2.34
CA LEU A 288 -18.95 -2.10 1.20
C LEU A 288 -19.68 -2.31 -0.12
N LYS A 289 -20.25 -3.48 -0.34
CA LYS A 289 -21.03 -3.80 -1.54
C LYS A 289 -22.30 -2.94 -1.65
N GLU A 290 -23.02 -2.78 -0.55
CA GLU A 290 -24.24 -1.96 -0.49
C GLU A 290 -23.93 -0.48 -0.72
N LEU A 291 -22.87 0.03 -0.09
CA LEU A 291 -22.41 1.40 -0.23
C LEU A 291 -21.98 1.71 -1.68
N GLY A 292 -21.28 0.75 -2.33
CA GLY A 292 -20.91 0.88 -3.74
C GLY A 292 -22.11 0.96 -4.69
N LYS A 293 -23.19 0.22 -4.42
CA LYS A 293 -24.44 0.34 -5.19
C LYS A 293 -25.11 1.69 -4.95
N LYS A 294 -25.29 2.07 -3.68
CA LYS A 294 -25.91 3.34 -3.31
C LYS A 294 -25.17 4.55 -3.92
N PHE A 295 -23.83 4.50 -3.98
CA PHE A 295 -23.02 5.57 -4.58
C PHE A 295 -23.21 5.68 -6.09
N LYS A 296 -23.53 4.58 -6.78
CA LYS A 296 -23.83 4.54 -8.22
C LYS A 296 -25.26 4.93 -8.56
N GLY A 297 -26.13 5.01 -7.59
CA GLY A 297 -27.57 5.24 -7.79
C GLY A 297 -28.32 3.99 -8.24
N ASP A 298 -27.78 2.80 -7.92
CA ASP A 298 -28.37 1.48 -8.19
C ASP A 298 -29.18 0.97 -6.97
#